data_f7ae6bd788cb26a7dbb7efa7b99891ee
#
_entry.id   f7ae6bd788cb26a7dbb7efa7b99891ee
#
_cell.length_a   1.000
_cell.length_b   1.000
_cell.length_c   1.000
_cell.angle_alpha   90.00
_cell.angle_beta   90.00
_cell.angle_gamma   90.00
#
_symmetry.space_group_name_H-M   'P 1'
#
loop_
_entity.id
_entity.type
_entity.pdbx_description
1 polymer ?
#
loop_
_entity_poly.entity_id
_entity_poly.type
_entity_poly.pdbx_seq_one_letter_code
_entity_poly.pdbx_strand_id
1 'polypeptide(L)'
;MDFEQTWAILASAFTQIHEKQASKLSYEELYRNAYKIVLKKKGDELYLRVAEFERDWLGSEIQRRIHKELPPQLMNALQGRSSAGSAGDNQVRKQGERFLRQLKLAWEDHQTCMSMLTDVLIWPDICGTLNHVILDQIRMERDGDFIDKHLIKVNVYMLEGLYDSHHEVEEEKLYLTSFEYEFLASSAEFYRALGDRLLKESDAGQYCRETRNRIDEENDRCRSTLSESTTPKIQKVVEDELIRYRMKDLIESESGVRFMITNERHDDLALVFDLEARVDPRKPELTKALQKIILEMGTNLNDAAQVGAAAEVPEDKAKAPADRLVNQQTVAALKWVEDVLELKDKFDAIWKQSFQSDQTIHTAIMRSTAEFINSHPRCAEYMSLFIDDNMKKGIKGKTELEIEVLLDKAI
;
A
#
# COMPACT_ATOMS: atom_id res chain seq x y z
N MET A 1 -40.84 -0.05 28.59
CA MET A 1 -40.63 1.37 28.84
C MET A 1 -41.38 2.15 27.76
N ASP A 2 -42.20 3.11 28.15
CA ASP A 2 -42.90 3.98 27.23
C ASP A 2 -41.98 5.04 26.66
N PHE A 3 -42.31 5.63 25.48
CA PHE A 3 -41.52 6.69 24.85
C PHE A 3 -41.23 7.84 25.80
N GLU A 4 -42.26 8.35 26.49
CA GLU A 4 -42.14 9.48 27.41
C GLU A 4 -41.20 9.20 28.60
N GLN A 5 -41.21 7.99 29.13
CA GLN A 5 -40.27 7.60 30.18
C GLN A 5 -38.81 7.55 29.70
N THR A 6 -38.59 7.04 28.49
CA THR A 6 -37.25 6.97 27.90
C THR A 6 -36.77 8.37 27.50
N TRP A 7 -37.66 9.20 26.95
CA TRP A 7 -37.38 10.59 26.63
C TRP A 7 -37.00 11.42 27.88
N ALA A 8 -37.69 11.24 28.99
CA ALA A 8 -37.40 11.95 30.24
C ALA A 8 -35.97 11.66 30.75
N ILE A 9 -35.48 10.43 30.58
CA ILE A 9 -34.09 10.09 30.91
C ILE A 9 -33.12 10.80 29.99
N LEU A 10 -33.35 10.79 28.69
CA LEU A 10 -32.52 11.47 27.70
C LEU A 10 -32.49 12.99 27.91
N ALA A 11 -33.66 13.62 28.10
CA ALA A 11 -33.78 15.06 28.34
C ALA A 11 -33.06 15.49 29.63
N SER A 12 -33.13 14.70 30.72
CA SER A 12 -32.35 14.92 31.93
C SER A 12 -30.84 14.85 31.69
N ALA A 13 -30.40 13.91 30.90
CA ALA A 13 -29.00 13.78 30.52
C ALA A 13 -28.53 14.94 29.63
N PHE A 14 -29.33 15.38 28.68
CA PHE A 14 -29.02 16.53 27.83
C PHE A 14 -28.88 17.82 28.68
N THR A 15 -29.74 17.99 29.65
CA THR A 15 -29.62 19.12 30.61
C THR A 15 -28.28 19.04 31.36
N GLN A 16 -27.86 17.88 31.84
CA GLN A 16 -26.55 17.69 32.50
C GLN A 16 -25.37 17.93 31.57
N ILE A 17 -25.47 17.56 30.31
CA ILE A 17 -24.45 17.88 29.29
C ILE A 17 -24.31 19.39 29.13
N HIS A 18 -25.40 20.08 28.94
CA HIS A 18 -25.41 21.56 28.80
C HIS A 18 -24.94 22.29 30.08
N GLU A 19 -25.19 21.71 31.25
CA GLU A 19 -24.70 22.23 32.55
C GLU A 19 -23.24 21.85 32.84
N LYS A 20 -22.55 21.16 31.91
CA LYS A 20 -21.15 20.62 32.06
C LYS A 20 -21.00 19.65 33.22
N GLN A 21 -22.02 18.86 33.51
CA GLN A 21 -22.06 17.84 34.55
C GLN A 21 -22.04 16.40 33.97
N ALA A 22 -21.53 16.26 32.76
CA ALA A 22 -21.56 15.01 31.98
C ALA A 22 -20.72 13.85 32.58
N SER A 23 -19.78 14.13 33.51
CA SER A 23 -18.89 13.15 34.10
C SER A 23 -19.57 11.98 34.86
N LYS A 24 -20.86 12.12 35.17
CA LYS A 24 -21.65 11.09 35.85
C LYS A 24 -22.59 10.32 34.93
N LEU A 25 -22.61 10.67 33.64
CA LEU A 25 -23.50 10.06 32.67
C LEU A 25 -22.89 8.77 32.12
N SER A 26 -23.70 7.71 32.02
CA SER A 26 -23.37 6.51 31.27
C SER A 26 -23.85 6.70 29.83
N TYR A 27 -22.95 7.01 28.94
CA TYR A 27 -23.28 7.21 27.52
C TYR A 27 -23.79 5.92 26.88
N GLU A 28 -23.27 4.75 27.28
CA GLU A 28 -23.80 3.45 26.86
C GLU A 28 -25.28 3.28 27.22
N GLU A 29 -25.69 3.71 28.42
CA GLU A 29 -27.08 3.62 28.83
C GLU A 29 -27.97 4.63 28.08
N LEU A 30 -27.48 5.86 27.86
CA LEU A 30 -28.17 6.87 27.10
C LEU A 30 -28.36 6.44 25.64
N TYR A 31 -27.31 5.96 25.02
CA TYR A 31 -27.37 5.35 23.72
C TYR A 31 -28.40 4.24 23.63
N ARG A 32 -28.31 3.25 24.51
CA ARG A 32 -29.26 2.12 24.56
C ARG A 32 -30.71 2.59 24.68
N ASN A 33 -30.96 3.70 25.35
CA ASN A 33 -32.28 4.30 25.48
C ASN A 33 -32.73 5.00 24.18
N ALA A 34 -31.84 5.75 23.53
CA ALA A 34 -32.11 6.35 22.21
C ALA A 34 -32.38 5.25 21.16
N TYR A 35 -31.54 4.23 21.10
CA TYR A 35 -31.69 3.07 20.21
C TYR A 35 -33.02 2.34 20.38
N LYS A 36 -33.49 2.12 21.62
CA LYS A 36 -34.81 1.51 21.86
C LYS A 36 -35.97 2.33 21.30
N ILE A 37 -35.86 3.65 21.23
CA ILE A 37 -36.84 4.54 20.60
C ILE A 37 -36.83 4.34 19.09
N VAL A 38 -35.63 4.31 18.48
CA VAL A 38 -35.47 4.11 17.02
C VAL A 38 -35.95 2.75 16.58
N LEU A 39 -35.62 1.68 17.31
CA LEU A 39 -36.13 0.32 17.05
C LEU A 39 -37.66 0.23 17.03
N LYS A 40 -38.33 1.08 17.82
CA LYS A 40 -39.80 1.17 17.82
C LYS A 40 -40.34 2.04 16.68
N LYS A 41 -39.49 2.41 15.69
CA LYS A 41 -39.83 3.29 14.56
C LYS A 41 -40.33 4.68 14.97
N LYS A 42 -39.82 5.21 16.09
CA LYS A 42 -40.14 6.53 16.62
C LYS A 42 -38.92 7.49 16.51
N GLY A 43 -38.04 7.29 15.56
CA GLY A 43 -36.86 8.13 15.33
C GLY A 43 -37.23 9.56 14.98
N ASP A 44 -38.25 9.77 14.14
CA ASP A 44 -38.72 11.10 13.76
C ASP A 44 -39.29 11.87 14.97
N GLU A 45 -40.01 11.17 15.86
CA GLU A 45 -40.54 11.77 17.11
C GLU A 45 -39.38 12.16 18.06
N LEU A 46 -38.34 11.32 18.14
CA LEU A 46 -37.13 11.60 18.91
C LEU A 46 -36.40 12.84 18.36
N TYR A 47 -36.24 12.93 17.04
CA TYR A 47 -35.58 14.08 16.39
C TYR A 47 -36.33 15.39 16.69
N LEU A 48 -37.65 15.38 16.56
CA LEU A 48 -38.46 16.58 16.86
C LEU A 48 -38.33 17.01 18.32
N ARG A 49 -38.34 16.05 19.25
CA ARG A 49 -38.18 16.34 20.69
C ARG A 49 -36.79 16.88 21.03
N VAL A 50 -35.74 16.37 20.41
CA VAL A 50 -34.38 16.91 20.57
C VAL A 50 -34.30 18.33 20.02
N ALA A 51 -34.79 18.54 18.80
CA ALA A 51 -34.81 19.88 18.18
C ALA A 51 -35.60 20.92 19.00
N GLU A 52 -36.72 20.52 19.64
CA GLU A 52 -37.49 21.35 20.52
C GLU A 52 -36.72 21.65 21.82
N PHE A 53 -36.10 20.64 22.43
CA PHE A 53 -35.27 20.79 23.62
C PHE A 53 -34.10 21.77 23.39
N GLU A 54 -33.38 21.63 22.29
CA GLU A 54 -32.25 22.51 21.94
C GLU A 54 -32.73 23.94 21.67
N ARG A 55 -33.86 24.13 20.99
CA ARG A 55 -34.44 25.45 20.74
C ARG A 55 -34.82 26.16 22.05
N ASP A 56 -35.42 25.41 22.97
CA ASP A 56 -35.84 25.94 24.27
C ASP A 56 -34.61 26.27 25.14
N TRP A 57 -33.59 25.43 25.12
CA TRP A 57 -32.33 25.69 25.83
C TRP A 57 -31.63 26.94 25.31
N LEU A 58 -31.45 27.06 24.00
CA LEU A 58 -30.83 28.22 23.36
C LEU A 58 -31.66 29.50 23.61
N GLY A 59 -32.97 29.43 23.50
CA GLY A 59 -33.87 30.56 23.69
C GLY A 59 -34.02 31.01 25.15
N SER A 60 -33.90 30.12 26.12
CA SER A 60 -34.01 30.45 27.53
C SER A 60 -32.68 30.77 28.21
N GLU A 61 -31.77 29.79 28.25
CA GLU A 61 -30.52 29.90 29.04
C GLU A 61 -29.43 30.70 28.30
N ILE A 62 -29.14 30.35 27.03
CA ILE A 62 -28.05 30.99 26.30
C ILE A 62 -28.42 32.44 25.95
N GLN A 63 -29.63 32.67 25.45
CA GLN A 63 -30.10 34.01 25.14
C GLN A 63 -30.08 34.90 26.40
N ARG A 64 -30.53 34.39 27.57
CA ARG A 64 -30.50 35.12 28.84
C ARG A 64 -29.07 35.46 29.28
N ARG A 65 -28.11 34.53 29.13
CA ARG A 65 -26.69 34.76 29.44
C ARG A 65 -26.08 35.82 28.53
N ILE A 66 -26.35 35.78 27.24
CA ILE A 66 -25.86 36.74 26.26
C ILE A 66 -26.49 38.11 26.48
N HIS A 67 -27.80 38.18 26.76
CA HIS A 67 -28.51 39.45 27.04
C HIS A 67 -28.02 40.16 28.29
N LYS A 68 -27.56 39.44 29.32
CA LYS A 68 -26.96 40.05 30.52
C LYS A 68 -25.68 40.82 30.23
N GLU A 69 -24.95 40.42 29.24
CA GLU A 69 -23.69 41.05 28.83
C GLU A 69 -23.87 42.08 27.71
N LEU A 70 -25.11 42.26 27.20
CA LEU A 70 -25.45 43.31 26.26
C LEU A 70 -25.48 44.64 26.99
N PRO A 71 -24.56 45.57 26.70
CA PRO A 71 -24.59 46.89 27.35
C PRO A 71 -25.82 47.67 26.90
N PRO A 72 -26.54 48.34 27.81
CA PRO A 72 -27.68 49.20 27.45
C PRO A 72 -27.34 50.26 26.40
N GLN A 73 -26.08 50.69 26.38
CA GLN A 73 -25.55 51.68 25.41
C GLN A 73 -25.44 51.11 23.99
N LEU A 74 -25.11 49.84 23.85
CA LEU A 74 -25.07 49.17 22.54
C LEU A 74 -26.48 48.99 21.97
N MET A 75 -27.45 48.69 22.81
CA MET A 75 -28.87 48.63 22.44
C MET A 75 -29.38 49.99 21.97
N ASN A 76 -28.99 51.08 22.65
CA ASN A 76 -29.36 52.44 22.25
C ASN A 76 -28.66 52.84 20.92
N ALA A 77 -27.41 52.46 20.70
CA ALA A 77 -26.69 52.71 19.44
C ALA A 77 -27.30 51.94 18.25
N LEU A 78 -27.72 50.71 18.46
CA LEU A 78 -28.42 49.89 17.45
C LEU A 78 -29.81 50.44 17.12
N GLN A 79 -30.43 51.20 18.06
CA GLN A 79 -31.71 51.89 17.88
C GLN A 79 -31.57 53.33 17.36
N GLY A 80 -30.36 53.73 16.88
CA GLY A 80 -30.14 55.05 16.28
C GLY A 80 -30.13 56.25 17.27
N ARG A 81 -29.98 55.99 18.58
CA ARG A 81 -29.85 57.02 19.60
C ARG A 81 -28.39 57.27 19.91
N SER A 82 -27.84 58.29 19.23
CA SER A 82 -26.47 58.75 19.42
C SER A 82 -26.36 59.60 20.69
N SER A 83 -25.51 59.28 21.65
CA SER A 83 -24.98 60.18 22.65
C SER A 83 -23.45 60.24 22.54
N ALA A 84 -22.97 61.33 21.97
CA ALA A 84 -21.58 61.63 21.78
C ALA A 84 -20.91 62.05 23.09
N GLY A 85 -19.77 61.41 23.43
CA GLY A 85 -18.90 61.89 24.50
C GLY A 85 -17.67 61.03 24.56
N SER A 86 -16.45 61.55 24.31
CA SER A 86 -15.18 60.85 24.14
C SER A 86 -14.68 60.07 25.37
N ALA A 87 -15.29 60.22 26.54
CA ALA A 87 -15.01 59.38 27.72
C ALA A 87 -15.74 58.03 27.70
N GLY A 88 -16.74 57.86 26.84
CA GLY A 88 -17.53 56.64 26.68
C GLY A 88 -16.87 55.59 25.77
N ASP A 89 -16.00 55.97 24.84
CA ASP A 89 -15.50 55.07 23.79
C ASP A 89 -14.67 53.87 24.33
N ASN A 90 -13.83 54.12 25.34
CA ASN A 90 -13.04 53.02 25.97
C ASN A 90 -13.95 52.06 26.76
N GLN A 91 -15.04 52.57 27.33
CA GLN A 91 -15.98 51.74 28.08
C GLN A 91 -16.88 50.94 27.13
N VAL A 92 -17.33 51.53 26.04
CA VAL A 92 -18.10 50.88 24.98
C VAL A 92 -17.27 49.78 24.32
N ARG A 93 -15.98 50.06 24.02
CA ARG A 93 -15.05 49.06 23.46
C ARG A 93 -14.86 47.87 24.40
N LYS A 94 -14.55 48.08 25.69
CA LYS A 94 -14.41 47.04 26.69
C LYS A 94 -15.69 46.20 26.88
N GLN A 95 -16.83 46.82 26.79
CA GLN A 95 -18.14 46.15 26.88
C GLN A 95 -18.40 45.31 25.61
N GLY A 96 -18.08 45.86 24.44
CA GLY A 96 -18.14 45.11 23.17
C GLY A 96 -17.20 43.89 23.15
N GLU A 97 -15.96 44.07 23.64
CA GLU A 97 -15.00 42.96 23.78
C GLU A 97 -15.52 41.88 24.74
N ARG A 98 -16.16 42.26 25.86
CA ARG A 98 -16.79 41.30 26.79
C ARG A 98 -17.93 40.52 26.13
N PHE A 99 -18.80 41.22 25.42
CA PHE A 99 -19.92 40.62 24.70
C PHE A 99 -19.42 39.60 23.66
N LEU A 100 -18.45 39.97 22.82
CA LEU A 100 -17.87 39.06 21.81
C LEU A 100 -17.21 37.86 22.44
N ARG A 101 -16.53 38.04 23.57
CA ARG A 101 -15.93 36.93 24.32
C ARG A 101 -16.99 35.99 24.90
N GLN A 102 -18.08 36.50 25.44
CA GLN A 102 -19.18 35.67 25.95
C GLN A 102 -19.90 34.93 24.80
N LEU A 103 -20.09 35.57 23.67
CA LEU A 103 -20.66 34.97 22.49
C LEU A 103 -19.78 33.82 21.97
N LYS A 104 -18.46 34.03 21.91
CA LYS A 104 -17.51 33.02 21.55
C LYS A 104 -17.56 31.80 22.49
N LEU A 105 -17.53 32.03 23.80
CA LEU A 105 -17.62 30.95 24.79
C LEU A 105 -18.94 30.18 24.70
N ALA A 106 -20.06 30.90 24.49
CA ALA A 106 -21.37 30.27 24.33
C ALA A 106 -21.41 29.38 23.06
N TRP A 107 -20.77 29.82 22.00
CA TRP A 107 -20.65 29.05 20.77
C TRP A 107 -19.76 27.79 20.94
N GLU A 108 -18.60 27.94 21.58
CA GLU A 108 -17.69 26.80 21.86
C GLU A 108 -18.37 25.77 22.79
N ASP A 109 -19.10 26.24 23.81
CA ASP A 109 -19.91 25.41 24.70
C ASP A 109 -21.00 24.66 23.92
N HIS A 110 -21.71 25.36 23.04
CA HIS A 110 -22.75 24.74 22.21
C HIS A 110 -22.18 23.70 21.25
N GLN A 111 -21.05 23.96 20.59
CA GLN A 111 -20.40 23.00 19.74
C GLN A 111 -20.02 21.72 20.51
N THR A 112 -19.45 21.85 21.72
CA THR A 112 -19.10 20.73 22.58
C THR A 112 -20.34 19.92 22.99
N CYS A 113 -21.41 20.58 23.40
CA CYS A 113 -22.67 19.93 23.75
C CYS A 113 -23.29 19.20 22.56
N MET A 114 -23.30 19.81 21.39
CA MET A 114 -23.82 19.18 20.17
C MET A 114 -23.00 17.95 19.75
N SER A 115 -21.68 17.98 19.92
CA SER A 115 -20.84 16.78 19.71
C SER A 115 -21.26 15.65 20.65
N MET A 116 -21.36 15.91 21.95
CA MET A 116 -21.77 14.91 22.94
C MET A 116 -23.19 14.36 22.69
N LEU A 117 -24.12 15.20 22.23
CA LEU A 117 -25.49 14.78 21.87
C LEU A 117 -25.46 13.91 20.59
N THR A 118 -24.60 14.23 19.65
CA THR A 118 -24.39 13.43 18.44
C THR A 118 -23.89 12.04 18.81
N ASP A 119 -22.94 11.92 19.74
CA ASP A 119 -22.42 10.64 20.23
C ASP A 119 -23.52 9.76 20.83
N VAL A 120 -24.49 10.37 21.56
CA VAL A 120 -25.63 9.65 22.14
C VAL A 120 -26.68 9.23 21.12
N LEU A 121 -26.94 10.05 20.11
CA LEU A 121 -28.13 9.91 19.26
C LEU A 121 -27.85 9.26 17.89
N ILE A 122 -26.69 9.48 17.32
CA ILE A 122 -26.42 9.20 15.91
C ILE A 122 -25.54 7.96 15.76
N TRP A 123 -24.65 7.75 16.71
CA TRP A 123 -23.46 6.95 16.49
C TRP A 123 -23.71 5.47 16.13
N PRO A 124 -24.45 4.68 16.84
CA PRO A 124 -24.41 3.22 16.65
C PRO A 124 -25.27 2.68 15.49
N ASP A 125 -26.34 3.37 15.11
CA ASP A 125 -27.18 2.96 13.97
C ASP A 125 -26.60 3.43 12.63
N ILE A 126 -25.89 4.56 12.65
CA ILE A 126 -25.34 5.19 11.44
C ILE A 126 -23.90 4.74 11.17
N CYS A 127 -23.10 4.45 12.21
CA CYS A 127 -21.70 4.09 12.02
C CYS A 127 -21.51 2.89 11.09
N GLY A 128 -22.20 1.78 11.33
CA GLY A 128 -22.12 0.61 10.46
C GLY A 128 -22.57 0.91 9.04
N THR A 129 -23.64 1.68 8.89
CA THR A 129 -24.13 2.13 7.57
C THR A 129 -23.16 3.08 6.90
N LEU A 130 -22.59 4.04 7.65
CA LEU A 130 -21.60 5.00 7.15
C LEU A 130 -20.33 4.29 6.66
N ASN A 131 -19.78 3.37 7.48
CA ASN A 131 -18.64 2.57 7.09
C ASN A 131 -18.90 1.82 5.78
N HIS A 132 -20.06 1.15 5.70
CA HIS A 132 -20.43 0.40 4.52
C HIS A 132 -20.53 1.28 3.26
N VAL A 133 -21.16 2.46 3.38
CA VAL A 133 -21.26 3.43 2.27
C VAL A 133 -19.89 3.95 1.85
N ILE A 134 -19.00 4.27 2.80
CA ILE A 134 -17.63 4.71 2.47
C ILE A 134 -16.86 3.58 1.76
N LEU A 135 -16.95 2.35 2.25
CA LEU A 135 -16.29 1.19 1.64
C LEU A 135 -16.81 0.91 0.23
N ASP A 136 -18.11 1.02 -0.01
CA ASP A 136 -18.69 0.90 -1.34
C ASP A 136 -18.19 1.98 -2.29
N GLN A 137 -18.11 3.24 -1.86
CA GLN A 137 -17.53 4.33 -2.67
C GLN A 137 -16.06 4.06 -3.02
N ILE A 138 -15.25 3.58 -2.05
CA ILE A 138 -13.86 3.22 -2.29
C ILE A 138 -13.76 2.07 -3.29
N ARG A 139 -14.66 1.08 -3.20
CA ARG A 139 -14.72 -0.02 -4.15
C ARG A 139 -15.03 0.47 -5.56
N MET A 140 -16.05 1.34 -5.72
CA MET A 140 -16.39 1.96 -7.00
C MET A 140 -15.20 2.71 -7.60
N GLU A 141 -14.47 3.48 -6.79
CA GLU A 141 -13.26 4.17 -7.24
C GLU A 141 -12.18 3.19 -7.73
N ARG A 142 -11.95 2.06 -7.02
CA ARG A 142 -11.02 1.00 -7.43
C ARG A 142 -11.41 0.34 -8.75
N ASP A 143 -12.71 0.29 -9.04
CA ASP A 143 -13.26 -0.22 -10.30
C ASP A 143 -13.25 0.82 -11.43
N GLY A 144 -12.83 2.07 -11.14
CA GLY A 144 -12.64 3.15 -12.11
C GLY A 144 -13.76 4.19 -12.15
N ASP A 145 -14.72 4.13 -11.24
CA ASP A 145 -15.80 5.10 -11.14
C ASP A 145 -15.34 6.40 -10.45
N PHE A 146 -16.01 7.50 -10.80
CA PHE A 146 -15.77 8.79 -10.17
C PHE A 146 -16.56 8.91 -8.86
N ILE A 147 -15.85 9.26 -7.78
CA ILE A 147 -16.44 9.50 -6.47
C ILE A 147 -16.14 10.91 -5.96
N ASP A 148 -16.95 11.41 -5.03
CA ASP A 148 -16.66 12.66 -4.35
C ASP A 148 -15.68 12.43 -3.18
N LYS A 149 -14.38 12.54 -3.48
CA LYS A 149 -13.29 12.36 -2.50
C LYS A 149 -13.38 13.32 -1.32
N HIS A 150 -13.86 14.54 -1.57
CA HIS A 150 -14.01 15.54 -0.50
C HIS A 150 -15.09 15.14 0.50
N LEU A 151 -16.22 14.64 0.00
CA LEU A 151 -17.31 14.16 0.87
C LEU A 151 -16.86 12.99 1.74
N ILE A 152 -16.09 12.04 1.18
CA ILE A 152 -15.53 10.93 1.96
C ILE A 152 -14.56 11.44 3.01
N LYS A 153 -13.65 12.35 2.63
CA LYS A 153 -12.66 12.93 3.55
C LYS A 153 -13.30 13.62 4.75
N VAL A 154 -14.38 14.40 4.53
CA VAL A 154 -15.11 15.07 5.62
C VAL A 154 -15.70 14.05 6.59
N ASN A 155 -16.28 12.95 6.09
CA ASN A 155 -16.82 11.89 6.94
C ASN A 155 -15.71 11.11 7.67
N VAL A 156 -14.57 10.87 7.04
CA VAL A 156 -13.40 10.27 7.70
C VAL A 156 -12.87 11.17 8.81
N TYR A 157 -12.77 12.48 8.60
CA TYR A 157 -12.38 13.42 9.66
C TYR A 157 -13.37 13.42 10.83
N MET A 158 -14.66 13.24 10.57
CA MET A 158 -15.64 13.07 11.63
C MET A 158 -15.33 11.80 12.45
N LEU A 159 -15.01 10.67 11.80
CA LEU A 159 -14.63 9.42 12.47
C LEU A 159 -13.32 9.55 13.27
N GLU A 160 -12.37 10.35 12.80
CA GLU A 160 -11.11 10.65 13.50
C GLU A 160 -11.31 11.57 14.72
N GLY A 161 -12.36 12.38 14.71
CA GLY A 161 -12.71 13.28 15.82
C GLY A 161 -13.60 12.64 16.88
N LEU A 162 -14.11 11.44 16.66
CA LEU A 162 -14.99 10.73 17.58
C LEU A 162 -14.25 9.57 18.28
N TYR A 163 -14.59 9.32 19.54
CA TYR A 163 -13.97 8.32 20.39
C TYR A 163 -15.01 7.32 20.89
N ASP A 164 -14.60 6.06 21.07
CA ASP A 164 -15.44 4.99 21.62
C ASP A 164 -15.67 5.19 23.12
N SER A 165 -14.75 5.89 23.80
CA SER A 165 -14.84 6.21 25.23
C SER A 165 -14.63 7.70 25.51
N HIS A 166 -14.96 8.11 26.73
CA HIS A 166 -14.81 9.51 27.19
C HIS A 166 -13.40 9.93 27.55
N HIS A 167 -12.42 9.02 27.43
CA HIS A 167 -11.06 9.30 27.83
C HIS A 167 -10.19 9.90 26.72
N GLU A 168 -10.76 10.12 25.53
CA GLU A 168 -10.09 10.69 24.35
C GLU A 168 -8.72 10.05 24.08
N VAL A 169 -8.65 8.72 24.22
CA VAL A 169 -7.43 7.95 23.96
C VAL A 169 -7.32 7.74 22.43
N GLU A 170 -6.16 8.03 21.88
CA GLU A 170 -5.91 7.94 20.42
C GLU A 170 -6.31 6.58 19.82
N GLU A 171 -6.07 5.48 20.56
CA GLU A 171 -6.39 4.13 20.13
C GLU A 171 -7.88 3.82 20.12
N GLU A 172 -8.69 4.64 20.78
CA GLU A 172 -10.15 4.50 20.88
C GLU A 172 -10.90 5.41 19.89
N LYS A 173 -10.19 6.03 18.93
CA LYS A 173 -10.83 6.74 17.83
C LYS A 173 -11.68 5.78 17.01
N LEU A 174 -12.90 6.20 16.71
CA LEU A 174 -13.83 5.39 15.94
C LEU A 174 -13.33 5.07 14.53
N TYR A 175 -12.51 5.93 13.97
CA TYR A 175 -11.78 5.61 12.74
C TYR A 175 -10.96 4.33 12.89
N LEU A 176 -10.22 4.17 13.97
CA LEU A 176 -9.33 3.02 14.20
C LEU A 176 -10.11 1.77 14.63
N THR A 177 -11.07 1.93 15.55
CA THR A 177 -11.77 0.79 16.17
C THR A 177 -12.86 0.19 15.29
N SER A 178 -13.49 1.01 14.45
CA SER A 178 -14.61 0.60 13.60
C SER A 178 -14.24 0.58 12.12
N PHE A 179 -13.89 1.73 11.54
CA PHE A 179 -13.72 1.87 10.10
C PHE A 179 -12.44 1.23 9.55
N GLU A 180 -11.27 1.52 10.14
CA GLU A 180 -9.97 1.08 9.59
C GLU A 180 -9.88 -0.45 9.52
N TYR A 181 -10.38 -1.14 10.54
CA TYR A 181 -10.40 -2.60 10.55
C TYR A 181 -11.21 -3.17 9.38
N GLU A 182 -12.42 -2.67 9.16
CA GLU A 182 -13.28 -3.10 8.05
C GLU A 182 -12.67 -2.73 6.69
N PHE A 183 -12.05 -1.55 6.58
CA PHE A 183 -11.37 -1.11 5.37
C PHE A 183 -10.20 -2.03 5.00
N LEU A 184 -9.36 -2.38 5.95
CA LEU A 184 -8.22 -3.28 5.71
C LEU A 184 -8.68 -4.69 5.35
N ALA A 185 -9.71 -5.21 6.02
CA ALA A 185 -10.28 -6.53 5.72
C ALA A 185 -10.91 -6.58 4.32
N SER A 186 -11.75 -5.60 3.98
CA SER A 186 -12.37 -5.47 2.64
C SER A 186 -11.31 -5.27 1.55
N SER A 187 -10.24 -4.53 1.84
CA SER A 187 -9.13 -4.32 0.92
C SER A 187 -8.35 -5.61 0.66
N ALA A 188 -8.10 -6.42 1.68
CA ALA A 188 -7.45 -7.72 1.52
C ALA A 188 -8.27 -8.66 0.62
N GLU A 189 -9.58 -8.70 0.80
CA GLU A 189 -10.48 -9.49 -0.05
C GLU A 189 -10.46 -9.01 -1.52
N PHE A 190 -10.56 -7.68 -1.72
CA PHE A 190 -10.50 -7.08 -3.05
C PHE A 190 -9.17 -7.41 -3.77
N TYR A 191 -8.02 -7.21 -3.11
CA TYR A 191 -6.71 -7.45 -3.73
C TYR A 191 -6.41 -8.93 -3.94
N ARG A 192 -6.94 -9.81 -3.08
CA ARG A 192 -6.89 -11.26 -3.30
C ARG A 192 -7.61 -11.65 -4.59
N ALA A 193 -8.84 -11.20 -4.75
CA ALA A 193 -9.63 -11.47 -5.95
C ALA A 193 -9.00 -10.85 -7.22
N LEU A 194 -8.46 -9.62 -7.12
CA LEU A 194 -7.73 -8.98 -8.19
C LEU A 194 -6.49 -9.77 -8.59
N GLY A 195 -5.67 -10.20 -7.61
CA GLY A 195 -4.47 -11.00 -7.85
C GLY A 195 -4.77 -12.31 -8.56
N ASP A 196 -5.83 -13.01 -8.15
CA ASP A 196 -6.27 -14.26 -8.80
C ASP A 196 -6.71 -14.05 -10.25
N ARG A 197 -7.37 -12.92 -10.52
CA ARG A 197 -7.78 -12.54 -11.88
C ARG A 197 -6.57 -12.18 -12.74
N LEU A 198 -5.68 -11.33 -12.25
CA LEU A 198 -4.50 -10.88 -12.99
C LEU A 198 -3.56 -12.04 -13.33
N LEU A 199 -3.36 -13.01 -12.44
CA LEU A 199 -2.55 -14.19 -12.72
C LEU A 199 -3.11 -15.06 -13.86
N LYS A 200 -4.43 -15.05 -14.06
CA LYS A 200 -5.08 -15.83 -15.11
C LYS A 200 -5.18 -15.10 -16.45
N GLU A 201 -5.37 -13.79 -16.42
CA GLU A 201 -5.74 -13.00 -17.59
C GLU A 201 -4.57 -12.20 -18.18
N SER A 202 -3.50 -11.93 -17.40
CA SER A 202 -2.40 -11.06 -17.78
C SER A 202 -1.08 -11.82 -17.89
N ASP A 203 -0.15 -11.27 -18.69
CA ASP A 203 1.24 -11.71 -18.63
C ASP A 203 1.92 -11.20 -17.35
N ALA A 204 3.04 -11.83 -16.97
CA ALA A 204 3.74 -11.52 -15.72
C ALA A 204 4.25 -10.06 -15.68
N GLY A 205 4.66 -9.48 -16.82
CA GLY A 205 5.09 -8.09 -16.90
C GLY A 205 3.92 -7.12 -16.69
N GLN A 206 2.75 -7.42 -17.26
CA GLN A 206 1.55 -6.62 -17.05
C GLN A 206 1.05 -6.74 -15.60
N TYR A 207 1.11 -7.94 -15.02
CA TYR A 207 0.81 -8.14 -13.61
C TYR A 207 1.66 -7.23 -12.72
N CYS A 208 2.96 -7.16 -12.95
CA CYS A 208 3.87 -6.32 -12.17
C CYS A 208 3.53 -4.82 -12.31
N ARG A 209 3.23 -4.37 -13.53
CA ARG A 209 2.84 -2.97 -13.78
C ARG A 209 1.54 -2.61 -13.08
N GLU A 210 0.54 -3.47 -13.16
CA GLU A 210 -0.75 -3.25 -12.50
C GLU A 210 -0.58 -3.24 -10.97
N THR A 211 0.18 -4.17 -10.40
CA THR A 211 0.48 -4.20 -8.98
C THR A 211 1.12 -2.90 -8.50
N ARG A 212 2.09 -2.35 -9.24
CA ARG A 212 2.73 -1.07 -8.92
C ARG A 212 1.72 0.08 -8.95
N ASN A 213 0.90 0.14 -10.00
CA ASN A 213 -0.15 1.17 -10.11
C ASN A 213 -1.12 1.10 -8.93
N ARG A 214 -1.55 -0.09 -8.50
CA ARG A 214 -2.45 -0.26 -7.35
C ARG A 214 -1.84 0.21 -6.03
N ILE A 215 -0.54 0.00 -5.83
CA ILE A 215 0.18 0.52 -4.65
C ILE A 215 0.18 2.05 -4.66
N ASP A 216 0.45 2.67 -5.80
CA ASP A 216 0.47 4.13 -5.94
C ASP A 216 -0.95 4.72 -5.75
N GLU A 217 -1.99 4.09 -6.30
CA GLU A 217 -3.39 4.49 -6.11
C GLU A 217 -3.83 4.45 -4.63
N GLU A 218 -3.43 3.41 -3.86
CA GLU A 218 -3.75 3.36 -2.43
C GLU A 218 -3.01 4.43 -1.62
N ASN A 219 -1.77 4.74 -1.98
CA ASN A 219 -1.03 5.84 -1.36
C ASN A 219 -1.75 7.18 -1.60
N ASP A 220 -2.20 7.42 -2.82
CA ASP A 220 -2.93 8.64 -3.16
C ASP A 220 -4.31 8.70 -2.49
N ARG A 221 -4.99 7.56 -2.33
CA ARG A 221 -6.26 7.46 -1.61
C ARG A 221 -6.08 7.81 -0.14
N CYS A 222 -5.06 7.27 0.53
CA CYS A 222 -4.78 7.60 1.92
C CYS A 222 -4.53 9.11 2.12
N ARG A 223 -3.81 9.75 1.20
CA ARG A 223 -3.55 11.20 1.27
C ARG A 223 -4.79 12.05 0.99
N SER A 224 -5.61 11.63 0.04
CA SER A 224 -6.73 12.44 -0.47
C SER A 224 -8.04 12.22 0.29
N THR A 225 -8.31 11.01 0.78
CA THR A 225 -9.63 10.62 1.32
C THR A 225 -9.59 9.98 2.69
N LEU A 226 -8.50 9.32 3.07
CA LEU A 226 -8.39 8.59 4.33
C LEU A 226 -7.41 9.26 5.31
N SER A 227 -7.09 8.57 6.40
CA SER A 227 -6.03 8.97 7.33
C SER A 227 -4.66 8.56 6.83
N GLU A 228 -3.67 9.44 6.95
CA GLU A 228 -2.28 9.13 6.60
C GLU A 228 -1.70 8.00 7.47
N SER A 229 -2.21 7.84 8.70
CA SER A 229 -1.80 6.75 9.61
C SER A 229 -2.13 5.36 9.08
N THR A 230 -3.11 5.25 8.18
CA THR A 230 -3.51 3.99 7.52
C THR A 230 -2.56 3.58 6.38
N THR A 231 -1.77 4.53 5.84
CA THR A 231 -0.87 4.27 4.70
C THR A 231 0.03 3.05 4.87
N PRO A 232 0.81 2.89 5.95
CA PRO A 232 1.67 1.72 6.10
C PRO A 232 0.89 0.41 6.25
N LYS A 233 -0.33 0.46 6.79
CA LYS A 233 -1.17 -0.72 7.00
C LYS A 233 -1.77 -1.21 5.68
N ILE A 234 -2.32 -0.30 4.86
CA ILE A 234 -2.87 -0.67 3.56
C ILE A 234 -1.79 -1.09 2.57
N GLN A 235 -0.63 -0.42 2.58
CA GLN A 235 0.52 -0.85 1.76
C GLN A 235 0.90 -2.29 2.07
N LYS A 236 0.99 -2.65 3.34
CA LYS A 236 1.27 -4.03 3.74
C LYS A 236 0.21 -5.00 3.24
N VAL A 237 -1.08 -4.65 3.31
CA VAL A 237 -2.15 -5.50 2.77
C VAL A 237 -1.99 -5.72 1.27
N VAL A 238 -1.75 -4.67 0.50
CA VAL A 238 -1.54 -4.76 -0.96
C VAL A 238 -0.31 -5.58 -1.29
N GLU A 239 0.80 -5.34 -0.59
CA GLU A 239 2.06 -6.06 -0.77
C GLU A 239 1.93 -7.55 -0.40
N ASP A 240 1.23 -7.87 0.68
CA ASP A 240 0.99 -9.28 1.06
C ASP A 240 0.11 -9.99 0.02
N GLU A 241 -1.02 -9.39 -0.40
CA GLU A 241 -1.99 -10.04 -1.29
C GLU A 241 -1.53 -10.08 -2.76
N LEU A 242 -0.87 -9.04 -3.28
CA LEU A 242 -0.45 -8.99 -4.69
C LEU A 242 1.01 -9.42 -4.91
N ILE A 243 1.88 -9.34 -3.90
CA ILE A 243 3.29 -9.68 -4.08
C ILE A 243 3.63 -10.95 -3.30
N ARG A 244 3.59 -10.93 -1.96
CA ARG A 244 4.11 -12.02 -1.12
C ARG A 244 3.47 -13.37 -1.45
N TYR A 245 2.14 -13.42 -1.53
CA TYR A 245 1.43 -14.68 -1.76
C TYR A 245 1.41 -15.14 -3.22
N ARG A 246 1.79 -14.27 -4.17
CA ARG A 246 1.72 -14.54 -5.61
C ARG A 246 3.07 -14.62 -6.31
N MET A 247 4.14 -14.16 -5.65
CA MET A 247 5.46 -14.02 -6.29
C MET A 247 5.98 -15.33 -6.87
N LYS A 248 5.80 -16.43 -6.16
CA LYS A 248 6.23 -17.73 -6.65
C LYS A 248 5.50 -18.13 -7.94
N ASP A 249 4.17 -18.04 -7.94
CA ASP A 249 3.33 -18.41 -9.09
C ASP A 249 3.63 -17.51 -10.30
N LEU A 250 3.85 -16.22 -10.05
CA LEU A 250 4.23 -15.23 -11.07
C LEU A 250 5.57 -15.56 -11.72
N ILE A 251 6.59 -15.88 -10.93
CA ILE A 251 7.94 -16.23 -11.39
C ILE A 251 7.94 -17.53 -12.19
N GLU A 252 7.15 -18.53 -11.76
CA GLU A 252 7.07 -19.86 -12.39
C GLU A 252 6.06 -19.91 -13.55
N SER A 253 5.30 -18.84 -13.82
CA SER A 253 4.32 -18.78 -14.92
C SER A 253 4.99 -18.90 -16.30
N GLU A 254 4.19 -19.22 -17.33
CA GLU A 254 4.67 -19.32 -18.71
C GLU A 254 5.31 -18.01 -19.22
N SER A 255 4.79 -16.86 -18.82
CA SER A 255 5.33 -15.53 -19.11
C SER A 255 6.30 -15.01 -18.04
N GLY A 256 6.66 -15.84 -17.06
CA GLY A 256 7.47 -15.49 -15.90
C GLY A 256 8.95 -15.24 -16.21
N VAL A 257 9.78 -15.32 -15.18
CA VAL A 257 11.20 -14.94 -15.24
C VAL A 257 11.98 -15.68 -16.35
N ARG A 258 11.71 -16.96 -16.58
CA ARG A 258 12.34 -17.73 -17.67
C ARG A 258 12.05 -17.11 -19.04
N PHE A 259 10.78 -16.81 -19.31
CA PHE A 259 10.35 -16.18 -20.56
C PHE A 259 10.97 -14.80 -20.72
N MET A 260 10.99 -14.00 -19.65
CA MET A 260 11.58 -12.66 -19.66
C MET A 260 13.09 -12.71 -19.97
N ILE A 261 13.83 -13.65 -19.39
CA ILE A 261 15.26 -13.84 -19.67
C ILE A 261 15.49 -14.29 -21.12
N THR A 262 14.68 -15.22 -21.62
CA THR A 262 14.83 -15.73 -22.99
C THR A 262 14.55 -14.66 -24.03
N ASN A 263 13.56 -13.79 -23.78
CA ASN A 263 13.13 -12.74 -24.69
C ASN A 263 13.70 -11.34 -24.36
N GLU A 264 14.73 -11.27 -23.50
CA GLU A 264 15.47 -10.04 -23.14
C GLU A 264 14.55 -8.91 -22.64
N ARG A 265 13.49 -9.27 -21.89
CA ARG A 265 12.53 -8.29 -21.31
C ARG A 265 13.09 -7.70 -20.02
N HIS A 266 14.13 -6.85 -20.16
CA HIS A 266 14.87 -6.29 -19.04
C HIS A 266 14.00 -5.42 -18.11
N ASP A 267 13.07 -4.65 -18.67
CA ASP A 267 12.17 -3.78 -17.90
C ASP A 267 11.22 -4.59 -17.01
N ASP A 268 10.71 -5.72 -17.51
CA ASP A 268 9.81 -6.57 -16.74
C ASP A 268 10.57 -7.34 -15.63
N LEU A 269 11.81 -7.76 -15.90
CA LEU A 269 12.68 -8.34 -14.88
C LEU A 269 12.99 -7.32 -13.75
N ALA A 270 13.22 -6.07 -14.11
CA ALA A 270 13.42 -4.99 -13.14
C ALA A 270 12.16 -4.78 -12.26
N LEU A 271 10.96 -4.87 -12.85
CA LEU A 271 9.72 -4.78 -12.08
C LEU A 271 9.55 -5.94 -11.11
N VAL A 272 9.84 -7.17 -11.53
CA VAL A 272 9.81 -8.36 -10.63
C VAL A 272 10.78 -8.17 -9.47
N PHE A 273 12.00 -7.72 -9.77
CA PHE A 273 13.03 -7.44 -8.76
C PHE A 273 12.57 -6.38 -7.76
N ASP A 274 12.06 -5.25 -8.25
CA ASP A 274 11.60 -4.13 -7.41
C ASP A 274 10.43 -4.55 -6.50
N LEU A 275 9.46 -5.30 -7.04
CA LEU A 275 8.30 -5.76 -6.28
C LEU A 275 8.70 -6.76 -5.19
N GLU A 276 9.56 -7.74 -5.49
CA GLU A 276 9.98 -8.69 -4.47
C GLU A 276 10.85 -8.01 -3.39
N ALA A 277 11.72 -7.08 -3.79
CA ALA A 277 12.56 -6.31 -2.87
C ALA A 277 11.75 -5.48 -1.85
N ARG A 278 10.54 -5.02 -2.21
CA ARG A 278 9.63 -4.31 -1.29
C ARG A 278 9.16 -5.20 -0.15
N VAL A 279 8.92 -6.47 -0.43
CA VAL A 279 8.36 -7.45 0.53
C VAL A 279 9.45 -8.18 1.29
N ASP A 280 10.52 -8.59 0.59
CA ASP A 280 11.70 -9.23 1.17
C ASP A 280 12.98 -8.72 0.49
N PRO A 281 13.82 -7.95 1.20
CA PRO A 281 15.09 -7.47 0.64
C PRO A 281 16.04 -8.57 0.14
N ARG A 282 15.86 -9.82 0.61
CA ARG A 282 16.67 -10.98 0.18
C ARG A 282 16.23 -11.55 -1.16
N LYS A 283 15.03 -11.24 -1.62
CA LYS A 283 14.46 -11.70 -2.89
C LYS A 283 14.60 -13.21 -3.11
N PRO A 284 14.05 -14.04 -2.20
CA PRO A 284 14.33 -15.47 -2.19
C PRO A 284 13.77 -16.22 -3.39
N GLU A 285 12.58 -15.84 -3.87
CA GLU A 285 11.93 -16.55 -4.97
C GLU A 285 12.60 -16.26 -6.32
N LEU A 286 12.95 -15.00 -6.58
CA LEU A 286 13.71 -14.60 -7.75
C LEU A 286 15.11 -15.25 -7.75
N THR A 287 15.79 -15.23 -6.60
CA THR A 287 17.11 -15.84 -6.44
C THR A 287 17.08 -17.33 -6.76
N LYS A 288 16.12 -18.08 -6.20
CA LYS A 288 15.94 -19.52 -6.49
C LYS A 288 15.62 -19.78 -7.96
N ALA A 289 14.74 -18.95 -8.55
CA ALA A 289 14.38 -19.10 -9.96
C ALA A 289 15.59 -18.88 -10.87
N LEU A 290 16.40 -17.84 -10.63
CA LEU A 290 17.62 -17.57 -11.37
C LEU A 290 18.61 -18.73 -11.26
N GLN A 291 18.85 -19.25 -10.05
CA GLN A 291 19.73 -20.41 -9.83
C GLN A 291 19.24 -21.60 -10.64
N LYS A 292 17.95 -21.93 -10.58
CA LYS A 292 17.36 -23.04 -11.34
C LYS A 292 17.52 -22.85 -12.84
N ILE A 293 17.23 -21.66 -13.36
CA ILE A 293 17.33 -21.34 -14.80
C ILE A 293 18.79 -21.46 -15.29
N ILE A 294 19.74 -20.90 -14.53
CA ILE A 294 21.17 -20.97 -14.87
C ILE A 294 21.66 -22.42 -14.91
N LEU A 295 21.33 -23.23 -13.88
CA LEU A 295 21.69 -24.62 -13.82
C LEU A 295 21.08 -25.41 -14.97
N GLU A 296 19.83 -25.22 -15.31
CA GLU A 296 19.17 -25.89 -16.43
C GLU A 296 19.79 -25.50 -17.77
N MET A 297 20.03 -24.20 -18.02
CA MET A 297 20.68 -23.73 -19.24
C MET A 297 22.12 -24.27 -19.35
N GLY A 298 22.87 -24.22 -18.24
CA GLY A 298 24.22 -24.74 -18.18
C GLY A 298 24.31 -26.27 -18.38
N THR A 299 23.38 -27.03 -17.80
CA THR A 299 23.29 -28.49 -18.02
C THR A 299 22.99 -28.80 -19.48
N ASN A 300 22.08 -28.06 -20.13
CA ASN A 300 21.82 -28.24 -21.56
C ASN A 300 23.05 -27.96 -22.43
N LEU A 301 23.90 -27.00 -22.06
CA LEU A 301 25.18 -26.75 -22.74
C LEU A 301 26.16 -27.94 -22.55
N ASN A 302 26.24 -28.48 -21.34
CA ASN A 302 27.07 -29.63 -21.02
C ASN A 302 26.62 -30.86 -21.80
N ASP A 303 25.33 -31.14 -21.87
CA ASP A 303 24.76 -32.26 -22.61
C ASP A 303 24.99 -32.12 -24.13
N ALA A 304 24.81 -30.90 -24.67
CA ALA A 304 25.09 -30.63 -26.08
C ALA A 304 26.56 -30.87 -26.45
N ALA A 305 27.50 -30.48 -25.57
CA ALA A 305 28.93 -30.72 -25.77
C ALA A 305 29.26 -32.20 -25.74
N GLN A 306 28.62 -33.00 -24.86
CA GLN A 306 28.83 -34.46 -24.80
C GLN A 306 28.28 -35.18 -26.04
N VAL A 307 27.08 -34.79 -26.50
CA VAL A 307 26.47 -35.34 -27.72
C VAL A 307 27.29 -35.00 -28.95
N GLY A 308 27.78 -33.74 -29.06
CA GLY A 308 28.66 -33.31 -30.15
C GLY A 308 30.01 -34.07 -30.18
N ALA A 309 30.53 -34.41 -29.02
CA ALA A 309 31.73 -35.24 -28.89
C ALA A 309 31.49 -36.72 -29.21
N ALA A 310 30.26 -37.23 -29.06
CA ALA A 310 29.89 -38.63 -29.28
C ALA A 310 29.34 -38.91 -30.70
N ALA A 311 28.82 -37.88 -31.40
CA ALA A 311 28.03 -38.08 -32.62
C ALA A 311 28.84 -38.41 -33.90
N GLU A 312 30.17 -38.49 -33.87
CA GLU A 312 30.98 -38.73 -35.06
C GLU A 312 32.01 -39.86 -34.93
N VAL A 313 31.57 -41.01 -34.45
CA VAL A 313 32.28 -42.27 -34.75
C VAL A 313 31.38 -43.11 -35.68
N PRO A 314 31.46 -42.98 -36.99
CA PRO A 314 30.89 -43.98 -37.89
C PRO A 314 31.63 -45.30 -37.68
N GLU A 315 30.89 -46.33 -37.30
CA GLU A 315 31.43 -47.68 -37.07
C GLU A 315 32.19 -48.28 -38.25
N ASP A 316 32.24 -47.63 -39.40
CA ASP A 316 32.79 -48.17 -40.64
C ASP A 316 34.13 -47.58 -41.10
N LYS A 317 34.82 -46.75 -40.27
CA LYS A 317 36.13 -46.21 -40.66
C LYS A 317 37.18 -46.32 -39.55
N ALA A 318 37.68 -47.54 -39.34
CA ALA A 318 38.84 -47.80 -38.48
C ALA A 318 40.19 -47.25 -39.01
N LYS A 319 40.19 -46.15 -39.79
CA LYS A 319 41.37 -45.43 -40.28
C LYS A 319 41.08 -43.94 -40.50
N ALA A 320 40.60 -43.21 -39.44
CA ALA A 320 40.75 -41.82 -39.45
C ALA A 320 42.11 -41.41 -38.88
N PRO A 321 42.85 -40.46 -39.47
CA PRO A 321 44.13 -40.01 -38.92
C PRO A 321 43.86 -39.35 -37.54
N ALA A 322 44.75 -39.66 -36.58
CA ALA A 322 44.65 -39.11 -35.21
C ALA A 322 44.50 -37.58 -35.17
N ASP A 323 45.04 -36.86 -36.13
CA ASP A 323 44.93 -35.42 -36.31
C ASP A 323 43.46 -34.90 -36.52
N ARG A 324 42.59 -35.73 -37.13
CA ARG A 324 41.17 -35.33 -37.37
C ARG A 324 40.32 -35.40 -36.10
N LEU A 325 40.58 -36.40 -35.24
CA LEU A 325 39.92 -36.59 -33.96
C LEU A 325 40.32 -35.50 -32.94
N VAL A 326 41.63 -35.14 -32.93
CA VAL A 326 42.14 -34.03 -32.09
C VAL A 326 41.53 -32.70 -32.54
N ASN A 327 41.37 -32.47 -33.84
CA ASN A 327 40.79 -31.21 -34.35
C ASN A 327 39.31 -31.08 -34.03
N GLN A 328 38.52 -32.16 -34.05
CA GLN A 328 37.09 -32.16 -33.70
C GLN A 328 36.87 -31.96 -32.20
N GLN A 329 37.64 -32.58 -31.33
CA GLN A 329 37.58 -32.37 -29.90
C GLN A 329 37.95 -30.95 -29.51
N THR A 330 38.92 -30.37 -30.16
CA THR A 330 39.30 -28.95 -29.94
C THR A 330 38.18 -28.00 -30.36
N VAL A 331 37.51 -28.22 -31.51
CA VAL A 331 36.38 -27.43 -31.96
C VAL A 331 35.21 -27.52 -30.98
N ALA A 332 34.87 -28.69 -30.47
CA ALA A 332 33.83 -28.90 -29.49
C ALA A 332 34.15 -28.20 -28.14
N ALA A 333 35.40 -28.26 -27.71
CA ALA A 333 35.87 -27.58 -26.51
C ALA A 333 35.77 -26.04 -26.63
N LEU A 334 36.25 -25.49 -27.76
CA LEU A 334 36.19 -24.06 -28.04
C LEU A 334 34.74 -23.57 -28.04
N LYS A 335 33.86 -24.29 -28.75
CA LYS A 335 32.44 -23.93 -28.79
C LYS A 335 31.80 -23.97 -27.42
N TRP A 336 32.05 -25.00 -26.61
CA TRP A 336 31.49 -25.08 -25.25
C TRP A 336 31.92 -23.89 -24.37
N VAL A 337 33.21 -23.50 -24.42
CA VAL A 337 33.70 -22.36 -23.67
C VAL A 337 33.05 -21.02 -24.16
N GLU A 338 32.93 -20.85 -25.48
CA GLU A 338 32.27 -19.69 -26.07
C GLU A 338 30.81 -19.62 -25.63
N ASP A 339 30.05 -20.71 -25.69
CA ASP A 339 28.65 -20.79 -25.25
C ASP A 339 28.51 -20.51 -23.73
N VAL A 340 29.45 -20.95 -22.89
CA VAL A 340 29.49 -20.67 -21.45
C VAL A 340 29.77 -19.19 -21.20
N LEU A 341 30.71 -18.56 -21.91
CA LEU A 341 31.00 -17.13 -21.80
C LEU A 341 29.83 -16.28 -22.26
N GLU A 342 29.16 -16.67 -23.36
CA GLU A 342 27.96 -15.98 -23.82
C GLU A 342 26.83 -16.03 -22.78
N LEU A 343 26.62 -17.20 -22.17
CA LEU A 343 25.64 -17.36 -21.08
C LEU A 343 26.01 -16.48 -19.88
N LYS A 344 27.27 -16.41 -19.48
CA LYS A 344 27.77 -15.56 -18.40
C LYS A 344 27.51 -14.08 -18.73
N ASP A 345 27.92 -13.62 -19.92
CA ASP A 345 27.73 -12.26 -20.38
C ASP A 345 26.25 -11.85 -20.40
N LYS A 346 25.35 -12.76 -20.78
CA LYS A 346 23.91 -12.56 -20.74
C LYS A 346 23.41 -12.30 -19.32
N PHE A 347 23.80 -13.12 -18.35
CA PHE A 347 23.37 -12.93 -16.97
C PHE A 347 24.04 -11.73 -16.30
N ASP A 348 25.27 -11.40 -16.67
CA ASP A 348 25.96 -10.17 -16.21
C ASP A 348 25.26 -8.90 -16.73
N ALA A 349 24.79 -8.93 -17.98
CA ALA A 349 23.98 -7.85 -18.54
C ALA A 349 22.65 -7.68 -17.81
N ILE A 350 21.93 -8.77 -17.58
CA ILE A 350 20.67 -8.78 -16.81
C ILE A 350 20.91 -8.26 -15.39
N TRP A 351 21.95 -8.73 -14.70
CA TRP A 351 22.30 -8.26 -13.36
C TRP A 351 22.51 -6.75 -13.29
N LYS A 352 23.24 -6.18 -14.26
CA LYS A 352 23.51 -4.75 -14.32
C LYS A 352 22.28 -3.94 -14.71
N GLN A 353 21.52 -4.39 -15.71
CA GLN A 353 20.42 -3.63 -16.29
C GLN A 353 19.11 -3.78 -15.50
N SER A 354 18.80 -5.00 -15.03
CA SER A 354 17.50 -5.29 -14.43
C SER A 354 17.54 -5.39 -12.92
N PHE A 355 18.67 -5.75 -12.32
CA PHE A 355 18.76 -6.03 -10.88
C PHE A 355 19.64 -5.02 -10.12
N GLN A 356 19.85 -3.83 -10.68
CA GLN A 356 20.54 -2.71 -10.04
C GLN A 356 21.92 -3.08 -9.45
N SER A 357 22.58 -4.07 -10.02
CA SER A 357 23.86 -4.61 -9.53
C SER A 357 23.78 -5.16 -8.09
N ASP A 358 22.64 -5.75 -7.72
CA ASP A 358 22.41 -6.33 -6.39
C ASP A 358 23.39 -7.47 -6.09
N GLN A 359 24.06 -7.40 -4.93
CA GLN A 359 25.11 -8.32 -4.55
C GLN A 359 24.60 -9.74 -4.23
N THR A 360 23.36 -9.84 -3.70
CA THR A 360 22.76 -11.15 -3.38
C THR A 360 22.47 -11.94 -4.66
N ILE A 361 21.90 -11.26 -5.66
CA ILE A 361 21.64 -11.84 -6.98
C ILE A 361 22.96 -12.20 -7.68
N HIS A 362 23.96 -11.33 -7.64
CA HIS A 362 25.28 -11.60 -8.22
C HIS A 362 25.91 -12.86 -7.64
N THR A 363 25.90 -12.99 -6.31
CA THR A 363 26.44 -14.18 -5.63
C THR A 363 25.71 -15.46 -6.06
N ALA A 364 24.39 -15.39 -6.24
CA ALA A 364 23.61 -16.52 -6.71
C ALA A 364 23.95 -16.91 -8.16
N ILE A 365 24.07 -15.92 -9.06
CA ILE A 365 24.49 -16.13 -10.45
C ILE A 365 25.87 -16.80 -10.50
N MET A 366 26.85 -16.22 -9.81
CA MET A 366 28.23 -16.76 -9.80
C MET A 366 28.29 -18.17 -9.25
N ARG A 367 27.58 -18.45 -8.16
CA ARG A 367 27.52 -19.78 -7.56
C ARG A 367 26.92 -20.81 -8.50
N SER A 368 25.80 -20.52 -9.15
CA SER A 368 25.16 -21.45 -10.07
C SER A 368 25.97 -21.66 -11.35
N THR A 369 26.64 -20.61 -11.84
CA THR A 369 27.57 -20.69 -12.96
C THR A 369 28.74 -21.60 -12.63
N ALA A 370 29.39 -21.44 -11.50
CA ALA A 370 30.46 -22.30 -11.04
C ALA A 370 30.00 -23.75 -10.86
N GLU A 371 28.78 -23.97 -10.36
CA GLU A 371 28.23 -25.31 -10.13
C GLU A 371 28.07 -26.10 -11.45
N PHE A 372 27.44 -25.52 -12.50
CA PHE A 372 27.27 -26.24 -13.77
C PHE A 372 28.59 -26.39 -14.54
N ILE A 373 29.49 -25.40 -14.47
CA ILE A 373 30.83 -25.53 -15.09
C ILE A 373 31.59 -26.72 -14.47
N ASN A 374 31.61 -26.76 -13.12
CA ASN A 374 32.31 -27.84 -12.41
C ASN A 374 31.65 -29.22 -12.56
N SER A 375 30.37 -29.26 -12.94
CA SER A 375 29.68 -30.53 -13.25
C SER A 375 30.11 -31.15 -14.58
N HIS A 376 30.74 -30.39 -15.49
CA HIS A 376 31.25 -30.91 -16.75
C HIS A 376 32.54 -31.68 -16.54
N PRO A 377 32.61 -33.01 -16.90
CA PRO A 377 33.71 -33.87 -16.52
C PRO A 377 35.06 -33.48 -17.16
N ARG A 378 35.03 -32.74 -18.27
CA ARG A 378 36.24 -32.30 -18.99
C ARG A 378 36.43 -30.79 -18.96
N CYS A 379 35.86 -30.12 -17.99
CA CYS A 379 35.90 -28.66 -17.85
C CYS A 379 37.35 -28.11 -17.92
N ALA A 380 38.25 -28.63 -17.08
CA ALA A 380 39.65 -28.17 -17.03
C ALA A 380 40.38 -28.35 -18.37
N GLU A 381 40.13 -29.46 -19.07
CA GLU A 381 40.71 -29.72 -20.38
C GLU A 381 40.19 -28.74 -21.43
N TYR A 382 38.87 -28.50 -21.47
CA TYR A 382 38.23 -27.58 -22.42
C TYR A 382 38.70 -26.14 -22.21
N MET A 383 38.83 -25.72 -20.98
CA MET A 383 39.39 -24.39 -20.63
C MET A 383 40.85 -24.26 -21.08
N SER A 384 41.66 -25.30 -20.84
CA SER A 384 43.09 -25.31 -21.28
C SER A 384 43.21 -25.23 -22.79
N LEU A 385 42.38 -25.98 -23.54
CA LEU A 385 42.38 -25.94 -25.02
C LEU A 385 41.95 -24.59 -25.55
N PHE A 386 40.97 -23.95 -24.90
CA PHE A 386 40.49 -22.60 -25.27
C PHE A 386 41.59 -21.54 -25.04
N ILE A 387 42.26 -21.58 -23.91
CA ILE A 387 43.38 -20.67 -23.60
C ILE A 387 44.52 -20.86 -24.60
N ASP A 388 44.93 -22.12 -24.87
CA ASP A 388 46.00 -22.41 -25.81
C ASP A 388 45.68 -21.96 -27.25
N ASP A 389 44.41 -22.17 -27.71
CA ASP A 389 43.99 -21.75 -29.06
C ASP A 389 43.97 -20.20 -29.18
N ASN A 390 43.45 -19.48 -28.18
CA ASN A 390 43.43 -18.01 -28.18
C ASN A 390 44.83 -17.41 -28.06
N MET A 391 45.74 -18.05 -27.28
CA MET A 391 47.15 -17.62 -27.21
C MET A 391 47.86 -17.81 -28.54
N LYS A 392 47.60 -18.92 -29.23
CA LYS A 392 48.19 -19.22 -30.56
C LYS A 392 47.59 -18.33 -31.69
N LYS A 393 46.32 -18.05 -31.67
CA LYS A 393 45.61 -17.23 -32.66
C LYS A 393 45.73 -15.73 -32.42
N GLY A 394 45.95 -15.32 -31.17
CA GLY A 394 46.03 -13.92 -30.75
C GLY A 394 47.07 -13.08 -31.48
N ILE A 395 48.09 -13.72 -32.05
CA ILE A 395 49.11 -13.05 -32.89
C ILE A 395 48.52 -12.67 -34.29
N LYS A 396 47.34 -13.15 -34.69
CA LYS A 396 46.83 -13.00 -36.06
C LYS A 396 45.51 -12.22 -36.25
N GLY A 397 44.80 -11.75 -35.20
CA GLY A 397 43.51 -11.11 -35.46
C GLY A 397 42.80 -10.41 -34.30
N LYS A 398 43.26 -10.50 -33.06
CA LYS A 398 42.73 -9.77 -31.89
C LYS A 398 43.83 -8.93 -31.25
N THR A 399 43.46 -7.83 -30.66
CA THR A 399 44.40 -6.99 -29.88
C THR A 399 44.76 -7.70 -28.57
N GLU A 400 45.95 -7.43 -28.03
CA GLU A 400 46.45 -8.00 -26.77
C GLU A 400 45.44 -7.74 -25.61
N LEU A 401 44.81 -6.57 -25.62
CA LEU A 401 43.80 -6.18 -24.65
C LEU A 401 42.50 -7.04 -24.77
N GLU A 402 42.07 -7.36 -25.98
CA GLU A 402 40.90 -8.22 -26.20
C GLU A 402 41.13 -9.65 -25.72
N ILE A 403 42.35 -10.13 -25.83
CA ILE A 403 42.74 -11.47 -25.34
C ILE A 403 42.80 -11.47 -23.83
N GLU A 404 43.40 -10.43 -23.22
CA GLU A 404 43.48 -10.26 -21.78
C GLU A 404 42.06 -10.23 -21.15
N VAL A 405 41.16 -9.42 -21.69
CA VAL A 405 39.74 -9.36 -21.25
C VAL A 405 39.03 -10.71 -21.40
N LEU A 406 39.30 -11.45 -22.45
CA LEU A 406 38.65 -12.73 -22.73
C LEU A 406 39.19 -13.85 -21.82
N LEU A 407 40.47 -13.79 -21.47
CA LEU A 407 41.11 -14.71 -20.52
C LEU A 407 40.68 -14.42 -19.08
N ASP A 408 40.61 -13.13 -18.68
CA ASP A 408 40.10 -12.72 -17.38
C ASP A 408 38.62 -13.13 -17.14
N LYS A 409 37.84 -13.21 -18.21
CA LYS A 409 36.47 -13.73 -18.13
C LYS A 409 36.41 -15.26 -18.00
N ALA A 410 37.39 -15.97 -18.51
CA ALA A 410 37.43 -17.42 -18.53
C ALA A 410 38.07 -18.03 -17.26
N ILE A 411 38.88 -17.29 -16.54
CA ILE A 411 39.51 -17.67 -15.27
C ILE A 411 38.61 -17.23 -14.10
#